data_eb4f512beec374ead226fbb3daa66c49
#
_entry.id   eb4f512beec374ead226fbb3daa66c49
#
_cell.length_a   1.000
_cell.length_b   1.000
_cell.length_c   1.000
_cell.angle_alpha   90.00
_cell.angle_beta   90.00
_cell.angle_gamma   90.00
#
_symmetry.space_group_name_H-M   'P 1'
#
loop_
_entity.id
_entity.type
_entity.pdbx_description
1 polymer ?
#
loop_
_entity_poly.entity_id
_entity_poly.type
_entity_poly.pdbx_seq_one_letter_code
_entity_poly.pdbx_strand_id
1 'polypeptide(L)'
;MSLSDNLRALRKQKGYSQEQLAERLNVSRQAVSKWESDNGYPEMESLIILSDLFECTIDDLLKNDLTQHNPTAKQAYDKHYSLIAKAYTFGVVSILLGVCAYLFAEIYFSENTKSEFIGEIIFLFFVLIGVITFVYFGMKDSHFKNSHSEITDYYTDSQRSEFNQTYSLSIATGVGVILFAVVLQILIENLYNENLANGLFMVFVTIAVGIFVYFGTLKSKYDQVDLKVIKQEKRNKKVSIYCGIIMMIVTAIYLGCSFTTNAWHISWVVYPIGGIICGIVWLLFEAHEED
;
A
#
# COMPACT_ATOMS: atom_id res chain seq x y z
N MET A 1 -22.79 16.91 1.56
CA MET A 1 -22.62 18.27 1.03
C MET A 1 -23.64 18.51 -0.05
N SER A 2 -23.92 19.78 -0.37
CA SER A 2 -24.95 20.11 -1.36
C SER A 2 -24.35 20.26 -2.76
N LEU A 3 -25.18 20.15 -3.80
CA LEU A 3 -24.78 20.46 -5.17
C LEU A 3 -24.12 21.84 -5.28
N SER A 4 -24.60 22.82 -4.50
CA SER A 4 -24.07 24.20 -4.49
C SER A 4 -22.60 24.26 -4.05
N ASP A 5 -22.20 23.48 -3.04
CA ASP A 5 -20.83 23.39 -2.56
C ASP A 5 -19.93 22.77 -3.62
N ASN A 6 -20.37 21.65 -4.22
CA ASN A 6 -19.65 20.95 -5.28
C ASN A 6 -19.44 21.84 -6.50
N LEU A 7 -20.50 22.50 -6.98
CA LEU A 7 -20.44 23.37 -8.14
C LEU A 7 -19.47 24.54 -7.91
N ARG A 8 -19.54 25.17 -6.74
CA ARG A 8 -18.62 26.27 -6.37
C ARG A 8 -17.16 25.80 -6.31
N ALA A 9 -16.93 24.62 -5.73
CA ALA A 9 -15.57 24.05 -5.62
C ALA A 9 -14.99 23.72 -6.99
N LEU A 10 -15.75 22.98 -7.84
CA LEU A 10 -15.31 22.58 -9.18
C LEU A 10 -15.06 23.77 -10.09
N ARG A 11 -15.95 24.78 -10.06
CA ARG A 11 -15.76 26.02 -10.82
C ARG A 11 -14.47 26.72 -10.41
N LYS A 12 -14.24 26.91 -9.11
CA LYS A 12 -13.00 27.56 -8.60
C LYS A 12 -11.75 26.75 -8.97
N GLN A 13 -11.85 25.44 -8.92
CA GLN A 13 -10.76 24.52 -9.26
C GLN A 13 -10.34 24.63 -10.74
N LYS A 14 -11.32 24.74 -11.66
CA LYS A 14 -11.06 24.98 -13.10
C LYS A 14 -10.71 26.46 -13.39
N GLY A 15 -10.70 27.34 -12.38
CA GLY A 15 -10.35 28.77 -12.52
C GLY A 15 -11.43 29.62 -13.18
N TYR A 16 -12.67 29.12 -13.28
CA TYR A 16 -13.76 29.87 -13.94
C TYR A 16 -14.41 30.91 -13.01
N SER A 17 -14.69 32.11 -13.53
CA SER A 17 -15.65 33.02 -12.93
C SER A 17 -17.08 32.48 -13.09
N GLN A 18 -18.05 32.95 -12.29
CA GLN A 18 -19.45 32.58 -12.49
C GLN A 18 -19.97 32.96 -13.89
N GLU A 19 -19.45 34.02 -14.47
CA GLU A 19 -19.78 34.49 -15.82
C GLU A 19 -19.24 33.54 -16.90
N GLN A 20 -17.99 33.12 -16.77
CA GLN A 20 -17.36 32.15 -17.68
C GLN A 20 -18.04 30.78 -17.62
N LEU A 21 -18.45 30.33 -16.43
CA LEU A 21 -19.22 29.09 -16.29
C LEU A 21 -20.60 29.21 -16.94
N ALA A 22 -21.29 30.34 -16.72
CA ALA A 22 -22.60 30.61 -17.31
C ALA A 22 -22.57 30.61 -18.85
N GLU A 23 -21.53 31.23 -19.42
CA GLU A 23 -21.30 31.25 -20.87
C GLU A 23 -21.13 29.82 -21.44
N ARG A 24 -20.34 28.97 -20.77
CA ARG A 24 -20.12 27.56 -21.20
C ARG A 24 -21.37 26.71 -21.10
N LEU A 25 -22.25 27.00 -20.15
CA LEU A 25 -23.52 26.31 -19.96
C LEU A 25 -24.67 26.92 -20.75
N ASN A 26 -24.44 28.02 -21.47
CA ASN A 26 -25.43 28.80 -22.18
C ASN A 26 -26.61 29.24 -21.27
N VAL A 27 -26.29 29.67 -20.03
CA VAL A 27 -27.24 30.16 -19.05
C VAL A 27 -26.85 31.54 -18.53
N SER A 28 -27.75 32.19 -17.76
CA SER A 28 -27.41 33.49 -17.18
C SER A 28 -26.44 33.32 -15.98
N ARG A 29 -25.58 34.32 -15.74
CA ARG A 29 -24.77 34.39 -14.51
C ARG A 29 -25.62 34.29 -13.21
N GLN A 30 -26.83 34.83 -13.25
CA GLN A 30 -27.74 34.75 -12.12
C GLN A 30 -28.20 33.31 -11.84
N ALA A 31 -28.36 32.48 -12.86
CA ALA A 31 -28.69 31.08 -12.68
C ALA A 31 -27.55 30.36 -11.93
N VAL A 32 -26.30 30.51 -12.41
CA VAL A 32 -25.12 29.94 -11.73
C VAL A 32 -25.00 30.43 -10.29
N SER A 33 -25.22 31.72 -10.06
CA SER A 33 -25.19 32.31 -8.70
C SER A 33 -26.25 31.72 -7.78
N LYS A 34 -27.48 31.47 -8.29
CA LYS A 34 -28.54 30.80 -7.53
C LYS A 34 -28.21 29.35 -7.19
N TRP A 35 -27.65 28.62 -8.13
CA TRP A 35 -27.20 27.22 -7.92
C TRP A 35 -26.09 27.13 -6.87
N GLU A 36 -25.12 28.04 -6.90
CA GLU A 36 -24.03 28.09 -5.92
C GLU A 36 -24.43 28.61 -4.54
N SER A 37 -25.61 29.26 -4.41
CA SER A 37 -26.16 29.74 -3.15
C SER A 37 -27.30 28.88 -2.60
N ASP A 38 -27.52 27.70 -3.17
CA ASP A 38 -28.54 26.73 -2.80
C ASP A 38 -30.00 27.29 -2.95
N ASN A 39 -30.14 28.33 -3.80
CA ASN A 39 -31.44 29.00 -4.08
C ASN A 39 -32.08 28.54 -5.40
N GLY A 40 -31.61 27.41 -5.96
CA GLY A 40 -32.11 26.81 -7.19
C GLY A 40 -31.27 25.64 -7.64
N TYR A 41 -31.85 24.85 -8.56
CA TYR A 41 -31.19 23.68 -9.12
C TYR A 41 -31.02 23.85 -10.63
N PRO A 42 -29.91 23.33 -11.24
CA PRO A 42 -29.74 23.23 -12.69
C PRO A 42 -30.79 22.28 -13.27
N GLU A 43 -31.26 22.58 -14.50
CA GLU A 43 -32.03 21.63 -15.30
C GLU A 43 -31.16 20.45 -15.74
N MET A 44 -31.80 19.34 -16.16
CA MET A 44 -31.11 18.12 -16.52
C MET A 44 -30.07 18.33 -17.63
N GLU A 45 -30.38 19.17 -18.62
CA GLU A 45 -29.45 19.53 -19.70
C GLU A 45 -28.17 20.19 -19.16
N SER A 46 -28.34 21.14 -18.22
CA SER A 46 -27.22 21.81 -17.55
C SER A 46 -26.40 20.85 -16.68
N LEU A 47 -27.05 19.86 -16.03
CA LEU A 47 -26.36 18.84 -15.25
C LEU A 47 -25.51 17.92 -16.13
N ILE A 48 -25.99 17.58 -17.33
CA ILE A 48 -25.22 16.77 -18.29
C ILE A 48 -23.98 17.55 -18.75
N ILE A 49 -24.14 18.82 -19.15
CA ILE A 49 -23.01 19.65 -19.57
C ILE A 49 -22.02 19.88 -18.41
N LEU A 50 -22.51 20.04 -17.18
CA LEU A 50 -21.68 20.18 -15.99
C LEU A 50 -20.88 18.89 -15.73
N SER A 51 -21.51 17.72 -15.86
CA SER A 51 -20.84 16.43 -15.68
C SER A 51 -19.70 16.24 -16.68
N ASP A 52 -19.92 16.59 -17.95
CA ASP A 52 -18.91 16.53 -19.02
C ASP A 52 -17.80 17.57 -18.78
N LEU A 53 -18.16 18.81 -18.43
CA LEU A 53 -17.22 19.91 -18.22
C LEU A 53 -16.28 19.64 -17.04
N PHE A 54 -16.79 19.03 -15.98
CA PHE A 54 -16.07 18.73 -14.77
C PHE A 54 -15.53 17.30 -14.70
N GLU A 55 -15.78 16.49 -15.74
CA GLU A 55 -15.31 15.10 -15.84
C GLU A 55 -15.77 14.24 -14.64
N CYS A 56 -16.99 14.42 -14.19
CA CYS A 56 -17.62 13.70 -13.08
C CYS A 56 -19.00 13.18 -13.47
N THR A 57 -19.55 12.21 -12.73
CA THR A 57 -20.93 11.75 -12.97
C THR A 57 -21.95 12.71 -12.36
N ILE A 58 -23.18 12.69 -12.87
CA ILE A 58 -24.30 13.48 -12.29
C ILE A 58 -24.54 13.06 -10.83
N ASP A 59 -24.43 11.76 -10.54
CA ASP A 59 -24.52 11.23 -9.17
C ASP A 59 -23.42 11.76 -8.26
N ASP A 60 -22.20 11.89 -8.74
CA ASP A 60 -21.10 12.53 -8.00
C ASP A 60 -21.43 13.99 -7.68
N LEU A 61 -21.93 14.72 -8.67
CA LEU A 61 -22.29 16.13 -8.54
C LEU A 61 -23.39 16.37 -7.50
N LEU A 62 -24.34 15.43 -7.41
CA LEU A 62 -25.52 15.56 -6.55
C LEU A 62 -25.36 14.97 -5.14
N LYS A 63 -24.58 13.88 -5.00
CA LYS A 63 -24.54 13.07 -3.77
C LYS A 63 -23.18 13.05 -3.07
N ASN A 64 -22.09 13.17 -3.84
CA ASN A 64 -20.75 13.03 -3.29
C ASN A 64 -20.15 14.40 -2.92
N ASP A 65 -19.14 14.38 -2.06
CA ASP A 65 -18.36 15.56 -1.73
C ASP A 65 -17.23 15.77 -2.75
N LEU A 66 -17.49 16.59 -3.76
CA LEU A 66 -16.52 16.94 -4.79
C LEU A 66 -15.62 18.13 -4.42
N THR A 67 -15.83 18.75 -3.27
CA THR A 67 -14.98 19.87 -2.81
C THR A 67 -13.54 19.40 -2.57
N GLN A 68 -13.37 18.10 -2.33
CA GLN A 68 -12.09 17.43 -2.15
C GLN A 68 -11.59 16.75 -3.46
N HIS A 69 -12.39 16.77 -4.54
CA HIS A 69 -12.03 16.12 -5.80
C HIS A 69 -11.11 17.02 -6.63
N ASN A 70 -9.83 16.96 -6.31
CA ASN A 70 -8.79 17.56 -7.14
C ASN A 70 -8.32 16.52 -8.17
N PRO A 71 -8.71 16.61 -9.48
CA PRO A 71 -8.30 15.63 -10.48
C PRO A 71 -6.78 15.54 -10.62
N THR A 72 -6.07 16.64 -10.36
CA THR A 72 -4.60 16.66 -10.34
C THR A 72 -4.05 15.87 -9.15
N ALA A 73 -4.72 15.94 -7.99
CA ALA A 73 -4.34 15.17 -6.81
C ALA A 73 -4.62 13.68 -7.01
N LYS A 74 -5.78 13.30 -7.59
CA LYS A 74 -6.08 11.91 -7.94
C LYS A 74 -5.05 11.33 -8.91
N GLN A 75 -4.68 12.07 -9.97
CA GLN A 75 -3.64 11.63 -10.92
C GLN A 75 -2.28 11.47 -10.25
N ALA A 76 -1.89 12.38 -9.34
CA ALA A 76 -0.65 12.27 -8.57
C ALA A 76 -0.67 11.02 -7.68
N TYR A 77 -1.81 10.74 -7.03
CA TYR A 77 -2.04 9.58 -6.21
C TYR A 77 -1.95 8.28 -7.02
N ASP A 78 -2.64 8.21 -8.17
CA ASP A 78 -2.60 7.08 -9.10
C ASP A 78 -1.19 6.79 -9.60
N LYS A 79 -0.46 7.82 -10.01
CA LYS A 79 0.91 7.71 -10.48
C LYS A 79 1.85 7.24 -9.37
N HIS A 80 1.67 7.75 -8.15
CA HIS A 80 2.47 7.35 -6.99
C HIS A 80 2.29 5.87 -6.68
N TYR A 81 1.04 5.40 -6.46
CA TYR A 81 0.79 4.00 -6.12
C TYR A 81 1.18 3.02 -7.23
N SER A 82 0.98 3.39 -8.50
CA SER A 82 1.46 2.59 -9.63
C SER A 82 2.99 2.49 -9.66
N LEU A 83 3.70 3.58 -9.34
CA LEU A 83 5.16 3.60 -9.26
C LEU A 83 5.66 2.73 -8.10
N ILE A 84 5.07 2.86 -6.90
CA ILE A 84 5.43 2.08 -5.73
C ILE A 84 5.16 0.58 -5.94
N ALA A 85 4.02 0.23 -6.52
CA ALA A 85 3.70 -1.17 -6.84
C ALA A 85 4.74 -1.79 -7.78
N LYS A 86 5.12 -1.09 -8.84
CA LYS A 86 6.17 -1.54 -9.77
C LYS A 86 7.53 -1.65 -9.09
N ALA A 87 7.90 -0.68 -8.25
CA ALA A 87 9.18 -0.65 -7.56
C ALA A 87 9.30 -1.79 -6.54
N TYR A 88 8.27 -2.02 -5.73
CA TYR A 88 8.28 -3.12 -4.76
C TYR A 88 8.28 -4.48 -5.45
N THR A 89 7.50 -4.65 -6.51
CA THR A 89 7.54 -5.86 -7.33
C THR A 89 8.93 -6.08 -7.91
N PHE A 90 9.56 -5.06 -8.48
CA PHE A 90 10.92 -5.14 -9.00
C PHE A 90 11.92 -5.53 -7.92
N GLY A 91 11.84 -4.94 -6.71
CA GLY A 91 12.72 -5.28 -5.59
C GLY A 91 12.61 -6.74 -5.16
N VAL A 92 11.37 -7.26 -4.99
CA VAL A 92 11.15 -8.67 -4.62
C VAL A 92 11.59 -9.60 -5.73
N VAL A 93 11.18 -9.33 -6.97
CA VAL A 93 11.56 -10.16 -8.15
C VAL A 93 13.09 -10.18 -8.34
N SER A 94 13.76 -9.05 -8.12
CA SER A 94 15.23 -9.00 -8.17
C SER A 94 15.85 -9.99 -7.19
N ILE A 95 15.45 -9.97 -5.92
CA ILE A 95 15.98 -10.89 -4.90
C ILE A 95 15.73 -12.36 -5.30
N LEU A 96 14.52 -12.68 -5.75
CA LEU A 96 14.15 -14.04 -6.15
C LEU A 96 14.89 -14.49 -7.41
N LEU A 97 15.15 -13.59 -8.37
CA LEU A 97 16.00 -13.87 -9.52
C LEU A 97 17.44 -14.15 -9.08
N GLY A 98 17.93 -13.50 -8.03
CA GLY A 98 19.21 -13.83 -7.43
C GLY A 98 19.25 -15.27 -6.90
N VAL A 99 18.18 -15.72 -6.23
CA VAL A 99 18.05 -17.13 -5.80
C VAL A 99 18.03 -18.07 -7.01
N CYS A 100 17.25 -17.76 -8.05
CA CYS A 100 17.23 -18.54 -9.28
C CYS A 100 18.64 -18.64 -9.90
N ALA A 101 19.35 -17.51 -10.02
CA ALA A 101 20.69 -17.48 -10.58
C ALA A 101 21.69 -18.31 -9.77
N TYR A 102 21.59 -18.29 -8.43
CA TYR A 102 22.37 -19.15 -7.54
C TYR A 102 22.12 -20.64 -7.82
N LEU A 103 20.85 -21.07 -7.87
CA LEU A 103 20.49 -22.46 -8.14
C LEU A 103 20.95 -22.94 -9.52
N PHE A 104 20.81 -22.10 -10.55
CA PHE A 104 21.30 -22.45 -11.89
C PHE A 104 22.83 -22.45 -11.99
N ALA A 105 23.51 -21.58 -11.25
CA ALA A 105 24.97 -21.59 -11.18
C ALA A 105 25.49 -22.89 -10.56
N GLU A 106 24.83 -23.41 -9.54
CA GLU A 106 25.15 -24.71 -8.93
C GLU A 106 25.03 -25.88 -9.93
N ILE A 107 24.01 -25.86 -10.81
CA ILE A 107 23.85 -26.87 -11.87
C ILE A 107 25.00 -26.82 -12.89
N TYR A 108 25.42 -25.62 -13.29
CA TYR A 108 26.36 -25.43 -14.39
C TYR A 108 27.82 -25.61 -13.97
N PHE A 109 28.14 -25.33 -12.71
CA PHE A 109 29.49 -25.27 -12.21
C PHE A 109 29.83 -26.35 -11.15
N SER A 110 29.09 -27.42 -11.08
CA SER A 110 29.05 -28.46 -10.02
C SER A 110 30.43 -29.14 -9.67
N GLU A 111 31.52 -28.80 -10.33
CA GLU A 111 32.85 -29.46 -10.10
C GLU A 111 33.99 -28.56 -9.58
N ASN A 112 33.71 -27.26 -9.29
CA ASN A 112 34.79 -26.34 -8.89
C ASN A 112 34.38 -25.46 -7.69
N THR A 113 35.17 -25.49 -6.61
CA THR A 113 35.04 -24.61 -5.43
C THR A 113 34.98 -23.10 -5.75
N LYS A 114 35.49 -22.67 -6.91
CA LYS A 114 35.39 -21.30 -7.40
C LYS A 114 33.97 -20.92 -7.88
N SER A 115 33.15 -21.89 -8.18
CA SER A 115 31.81 -21.70 -8.74
C SER A 115 30.76 -21.38 -7.68
N GLU A 116 30.87 -21.99 -6.51
CA GLU A 116 30.01 -21.66 -5.36
C GLU A 116 30.14 -20.16 -5.01
N PHE A 117 31.38 -19.67 -4.94
CA PHE A 117 31.69 -18.27 -4.67
C PHE A 117 31.12 -17.31 -5.73
N ILE A 118 31.08 -17.68 -7.00
CA ILE A 118 30.50 -16.86 -8.09
C ILE A 118 28.99 -16.79 -7.93
N GLY A 119 28.31 -17.90 -7.63
CA GLY A 119 26.88 -17.95 -7.39
C GLY A 119 26.45 -17.07 -6.21
N GLU A 120 27.21 -17.12 -5.10
CA GLU A 120 26.99 -16.28 -3.93
C GLU A 120 27.13 -14.77 -4.24
N ILE A 121 28.14 -14.38 -5.00
CA ILE A 121 28.36 -12.99 -5.41
C ILE A 121 27.20 -12.50 -6.28
N ILE A 122 26.76 -13.30 -7.25
CA ILE A 122 25.61 -12.96 -8.10
C ILE A 122 24.35 -12.78 -7.25
N PHE A 123 24.08 -13.71 -6.35
CA PHE A 123 22.95 -13.61 -5.42
C PHE A 123 23.00 -12.32 -4.59
N LEU A 124 24.15 -12.03 -3.95
CA LEU A 124 24.34 -10.83 -3.14
C LEU A 124 24.16 -9.53 -3.96
N PHE A 125 24.58 -9.53 -5.23
CA PHE A 125 24.37 -8.40 -6.12
C PHE A 125 22.88 -8.12 -6.36
N PHE A 126 22.07 -9.16 -6.61
CA PHE A 126 20.62 -9.02 -6.76
C PHE A 126 19.94 -8.61 -5.45
N VAL A 127 20.38 -9.12 -4.31
CA VAL A 127 19.90 -8.68 -2.98
C VAL A 127 20.20 -7.21 -2.76
N LEU A 128 21.40 -6.74 -3.10
CA LEU A 128 21.79 -5.34 -2.99
C LEU A 128 20.85 -4.43 -3.80
N ILE A 129 20.55 -4.80 -5.06
CA ILE A 129 19.60 -4.06 -5.91
C ILE A 129 18.22 -4.02 -5.26
N GLY A 130 17.72 -5.15 -4.75
CA GLY A 130 16.42 -5.23 -4.08
C GLY A 130 16.35 -4.34 -2.84
N VAL A 131 17.38 -4.41 -1.98
CA VAL A 131 17.44 -3.59 -0.74
C VAL A 131 17.51 -2.10 -1.06
N ILE A 132 18.34 -1.67 -2.00
CA ILE A 132 18.42 -0.27 -2.43
C ILE A 132 17.06 0.21 -2.94
N THR A 133 16.36 -0.62 -3.73
CA THR A 133 15.03 -0.32 -4.25
C THR A 133 14.03 -0.12 -3.10
N PHE A 134 14.00 -1.03 -2.12
CA PHE A 134 13.08 -0.91 -0.97
C PHE A 134 13.38 0.31 -0.11
N VAL A 135 14.64 0.60 0.18
CA VAL A 135 15.01 1.77 0.98
C VAL A 135 14.62 3.06 0.28
N TYR A 136 14.98 3.20 -0.99
CA TYR A 136 14.70 4.41 -1.75
C TYR A 136 13.18 4.65 -1.92
N PHE A 137 12.45 3.65 -2.39
CA PHE A 137 11.01 3.79 -2.63
C PHE A 137 10.19 3.76 -1.36
N GLY A 138 10.66 3.10 -0.30
CA GLY A 138 10.06 3.15 1.03
C GLY A 138 10.12 4.54 1.65
N MET A 139 11.26 5.23 1.56
CA MET A 139 11.38 6.62 2.00
C MET A 139 10.48 7.56 1.17
N LYS A 140 10.42 7.34 -0.15
CA LYS A 140 9.56 8.12 -1.05
C LYS A 140 8.07 7.92 -0.74
N ASP A 141 7.64 6.70 -0.46
CA ASP A 141 6.26 6.38 -0.06
C ASP A 141 5.90 7.02 1.28
N SER A 142 6.80 6.92 2.26
CA SER A 142 6.62 7.55 3.57
C SER A 142 6.52 9.08 3.46
N HIS A 143 7.36 9.71 2.65
CA HIS A 143 7.31 11.16 2.41
C HIS A 143 6.00 11.56 1.73
N PHE A 144 5.55 10.81 0.72
CA PHE A 144 4.29 11.07 0.03
C PHE A 144 3.09 10.97 0.97
N LYS A 145 3.01 9.92 1.79
CA LYS A 145 1.95 9.73 2.80
C LYS A 145 1.93 10.83 3.84
N ASN A 146 3.10 11.30 4.28
CA ASN A 146 3.19 12.41 5.25
C ASN A 146 2.76 13.76 4.65
N SER A 147 3.06 14.02 3.37
CA SER A 147 2.68 15.26 2.69
C SER A 147 1.22 15.28 2.21
N HIS A 148 0.58 14.11 2.10
CA HIS A 148 -0.83 13.96 1.69
C HIS A 148 -1.63 13.28 2.82
N SER A 149 -1.48 13.78 4.04
CA SER A 149 -2.14 13.24 5.24
C SER A 149 -3.64 13.53 5.31
N GLU A 150 -4.18 14.36 4.42
CA GLU A 150 -5.61 14.58 4.29
C GLU A 150 -6.25 13.37 3.58
N ILE A 151 -7.22 12.79 4.29
CA ILE A 151 -7.93 11.59 3.89
C ILE A 151 -8.95 11.96 2.83
N THR A 152 -8.57 11.87 1.58
CA THR A 152 -9.48 12.03 0.46
C THR A 152 -9.78 10.66 -0.14
N ASP A 153 -11.05 10.30 -0.15
CA ASP A 153 -11.52 9.10 -0.84
C ASP A 153 -11.70 9.41 -2.33
N TYR A 154 -10.74 8.97 -3.14
CA TYR A 154 -10.72 9.25 -4.57
C TYR A 154 -11.45 8.20 -5.42
N TYR A 155 -11.94 7.10 -4.83
CA TYR A 155 -12.49 5.97 -5.58
C TYR A 155 -13.92 5.66 -5.20
N THR A 156 -14.77 5.47 -6.23
CA THR A 156 -16.16 5.04 -6.08
C THR A 156 -16.24 3.55 -5.71
N ASP A 157 -17.35 3.14 -5.09
CA ASP A 157 -17.59 1.73 -4.74
C ASP A 157 -17.59 0.81 -5.97
N SER A 158 -18.01 1.31 -7.13
CA SER A 158 -17.93 0.56 -8.39
C SER A 158 -16.50 0.29 -8.83
N GLN A 159 -15.61 1.31 -8.74
CA GLN A 159 -14.18 1.16 -9.06
C GLN A 159 -13.48 0.21 -8.10
N ARG A 160 -13.85 0.22 -6.83
CA ARG A 160 -13.36 -0.73 -5.83
C ARG A 160 -13.81 -2.15 -6.11
N SER A 161 -15.09 -2.32 -6.45
CA SER A 161 -15.65 -3.64 -6.79
C SER A 161 -14.96 -4.23 -8.02
N GLU A 162 -14.75 -3.45 -9.07
CA GLU A 162 -14.03 -3.87 -10.28
C GLU A 162 -12.57 -4.27 -9.97
N PHE A 163 -11.89 -3.46 -9.17
CA PHE A 163 -10.52 -3.78 -8.74
C PHE A 163 -10.49 -5.04 -7.88
N ASN A 164 -11.41 -5.22 -6.93
CA ASN A 164 -11.48 -6.40 -6.06
C ASN A 164 -11.70 -7.68 -6.89
N GLN A 165 -12.45 -7.61 -7.96
CA GLN A 165 -12.63 -8.73 -8.89
C GLN A 165 -11.31 -9.08 -9.60
N THR A 166 -10.60 -8.07 -10.10
CA THR A 166 -9.27 -8.23 -10.72
C THR A 166 -8.25 -8.76 -9.71
N TYR A 167 -8.26 -8.25 -8.48
CA TYR A 167 -7.40 -8.70 -7.40
C TYR A 167 -7.64 -10.18 -7.05
N SER A 168 -8.90 -10.59 -6.91
CA SER A 168 -9.27 -11.99 -6.62
C SER A 168 -8.80 -12.93 -7.74
N LEU A 169 -8.95 -12.52 -9.00
CA LEU A 169 -8.46 -13.28 -10.15
C LEU A 169 -6.92 -13.39 -10.15
N SER A 170 -6.23 -12.30 -9.78
CA SER A 170 -4.76 -12.30 -9.69
C SER A 170 -4.24 -13.24 -8.61
N ILE A 171 -4.91 -13.30 -7.45
CA ILE A 171 -4.59 -14.26 -6.39
C ILE A 171 -4.81 -15.69 -6.88
N ALA A 172 -5.96 -15.97 -7.49
CA ALA A 172 -6.26 -17.31 -8.02
C ALA A 172 -5.23 -17.73 -9.08
N THR A 173 -4.84 -16.82 -9.98
CA THR A 173 -3.82 -17.07 -11.00
C THR A 173 -2.46 -17.36 -10.36
N GLY A 174 -2.02 -16.58 -9.38
CA GLY A 174 -0.75 -16.79 -8.69
C GLY A 174 -0.70 -18.12 -7.94
N VAL A 175 -1.78 -18.50 -7.26
CA VAL A 175 -1.91 -19.83 -6.62
C VAL A 175 -1.87 -20.93 -7.67
N GLY A 176 -2.58 -20.78 -8.80
CA GLY A 176 -2.55 -21.74 -9.90
C GLY A 176 -1.15 -21.94 -10.47
N VAL A 177 -0.36 -20.85 -10.63
CA VAL A 177 1.03 -20.91 -11.09
C VAL A 177 1.91 -21.70 -10.12
N ILE A 178 1.74 -21.50 -8.79
CA ILE A 178 2.51 -22.23 -7.78
C ILE A 178 2.14 -23.72 -7.80
N LEU A 179 0.85 -24.06 -7.85
CA LEU A 179 0.42 -25.46 -7.91
C LEU A 179 0.93 -26.15 -9.19
N PHE A 180 0.89 -25.46 -10.32
CA PHE A 180 1.47 -25.95 -11.56
C PHE A 180 2.99 -26.18 -11.43
N ALA A 181 3.70 -25.25 -10.79
CA ALA A 181 5.13 -25.37 -10.53
C ALA A 181 5.48 -26.58 -9.67
N VAL A 182 4.67 -26.91 -8.64
CA VAL A 182 4.85 -28.10 -7.81
C VAL A 182 4.71 -29.37 -8.65
N VAL A 183 3.69 -29.45 -9.51
CA VAL A 183 3.50 -30.60 -10.40
C VAL A 183 4.69 -30.76 -11.36
N LEU A 184 5.14 -29.65 -11.96
CA LEU A 184 6.32 -29.66 -12.82
C LEU A 184 7.58 -30.08 -12.08
N GLN A 185 7.79 -29.60 -10.85
CA GLN A 185 8.93 -29.96 -10.03
C GLN A 185 8.99 -31.48 -9.83
N ILE A 186 7.90 -32.11 -9.42
CA ILE A 186 7.80 -33.56 -9.21
C ILE A 186 8.10 -34.33 -10.51
N LEU A 187 7.57 -33.86 -11.65
CA LEU A 187 7.81 -34.50 -12.94
C LEU A 187 9.29 -34.40 -13.37
N ILE A 188 9.89 -33.22 -13.23
CA ILE A 188 11.28 -32.99 -13.68
C ILE A 188 12.27 -33.67 -12.76
N GLU A 189 12.04 -33.69 -11.44
CA GLU A 189 12.84 -34.42 -10.47
C GLU A 189 12.95 -35.92 -10.82
N ASN A 190 11.83 -36.53 -11.21
CA ASN A 190 11.79 -37.94 -11.61
C ASN A 190 12.41 -38.23 -12.99
N LEU A 191 12.41 -37.26 -13.92
CA LEU A 191 12.84 -37.44 -15.30
C LEU A 191 14.32 -37.02 -15.54
N TYR A 192 14.80 -36.04 -14.78
CA TYR A 192 16.12 -35.45 -15.01
C TYR A 192 16.97 -35.41 -13.74
N ASN A 193 16.88 -34.30 -12.95
CA ASN A 193 17.59 -34.15 -11.69
C ASN A 193 16.92 -33.12 -10.78
N GLU A 194 17.18 -33.24 -9.48
CA GLU A 194 16.63 -32.41 -8.43
C GLU A 194 16.98 -30.91 -8.59
N ASN A 195 18.24 -30.59 -8.93
CA ASN A 195 18.69 -29.20 -9.03
C ASN A 195 17.97 -28.44 -10.15
N LEU A 196 17.75 -29.08 -11.30
CA LEU A 196 16.98 -28.48 -12.40
C LEU A 196 15.52 -28.28 -12.01
N ALA A 197 14.93 -29.25 -11.31
CA ALA A 197 13.55 -29.17 -10.83
C ALA A 197 13.39 -27.98 -9.87
N ASN A 198 14.29 -27.82 -8.90
CA ASN A 198 14.30 -26.73 -7.94
C ASN A 198 14.51 -25.36 -8.61
N GLY A 199 15.44 -25.26 -9.56
CA GLY A 199 15.68 -24.02 -10.32
C GLY A 199 14.45 -23.56 -11.10
N LEU A 200 13.79 -24.47 -11.83
CA LEU A 200 12.57 -24.16 -12.57
C LEU A 200 11.40 -23.84 -11.65
N PHE A 201 11.22 -24.55 -10.56
CA PHE A 201 10.22 -24.25 -9.55
C PHE A 201 10.35 -22.81 -9.05
N MET A 202 11.57 -22.37 -8.71
CA MET A 202 11.83 -21.02 -8.22
C MET A 202 11.52 -19.94 -9.26
N VAL A 203 11.67 -20.21 -10.56
CA VAL A 203 11.25 -19.27 -11.62
C VAL A 203 9.72 -19.03 -11.57
N PHE A 204 8.93 -20.10 -11.47
CA PHE A 204 7.47 -19.97 -11.36
C PHE A 204 7.04 -19.30 -10.06
N VAL A 205 7.70 -19.61 -8.94
CA VAL A 205 7.48 -18.94 -7.65
C VAL A 205 7.76 -17.44 -7.78
N THR A 206 8.82 -17.05 -8.47
CA THR A 206 9.18 -15.64 -8.70
C THR A 206 8.05 -14.90 -9.46
N ILE A 207 7.49 -15.54 -10.49
CA ILE A 207 6.36 -14.97 -11.24
C ILE A 207 5.13 -14.81 -10.34
N ALA A 208 4.76 -15.83 -9.59
CA ALA A 208 3.60 -15.81 -8.70
C ALA A 208 3.73 -14.75 -7.60
N VAL A 209 4.88 -14.67 -6.95
CA VAL A 209 5.18 -13.67 -5.91
C VAL A 209 5.18 -12.26 -6.52
N GLY A 210 5.71 -12.08 -7.73
CA GLY A 210 5.61 -10.81 -8.46
C GLY A 210 4.17 -10.35 -8.65
N ILE A 211 3.28 -11.25 -9.05
CA ILE A 211 1.84 -10.96 -9.18
C ILE A 211 1.25 -10.56 -7.81
N PHE A 212 1.51 -11.32 -6.75
CA PHE A 212 0.98 -11.04 -5.42
C PHE A 212 1.44 -9.69 -4.87
N VAL A 213 2.73 -9.37 -5.01
CA VAL A 213 3.29 -8.10 -4.54
C VAL A 213 2.73 -6.92 -5.33
N TYR A 214 2.62 -7.04 -6.65
CA TYR A 214 2.09 -5.98 -7.49
C TYR A 214 0.64 -5.63 -7.14
N PHE A 215 -0.24 -6.63 -7.20
CA PHE A 215 -1.66 -6.43 -6.91
C PHE A 215 -1.94 -6.17 -5.43
N GLY A 216 -1.17 -6.78 -4.52
CA GLY A 216 -1.26 -6.51 -3.09
C GLY A 216 -0.90 -5.06 -2.74
N THR A 217 0.17 -4.51 -3.35
CA THR A 217 0.53 -3.10 -3.18
C THR A 217 -0.51 -2.17 -3.81
N LEU A 218 -1.04 -2.55 -4.98
CA LEU A 218 -2.07 -1.77 -5.65
C LEU A 218 -3.40 -1.75 -4.86
N LYS A 219 -3.70 -2.81 -4.12
CA LYS A 219 -4.91 -2.89 -3.30
C LYS A 219 -4.96 -1.78 -2.25
N SER A 220 -3.85 -1.43 -1.64
CA SER A 220 -3.78 -0.36 -0.65
C SER A 220 -4.22 1.02 -1.18
N LYS A 221 -4.21 1.20 -2.50
CA LYS A 221 -4.74 2.38 -3.20
C LYS A 221 -6.26 2.48 -3.11
N TYR A 222 -6.95 1.33 -3.12
CA TYR A 222 -8.42 1.22 -3.14
C TYR A 222 -9.03 0.96 -1.77
N ASP A 223 -8.20 0.69 -0.74
CA ASP A 223 -8.70 0.47 0.60
C ASP A 223 -9.39 1.75 1.09
N GLN A 224 -10.60 1.57 1.62
CA GLN A 224 -11.33 2.67 2.24
C GLN A 224 -10.53 3.21 3.41
N VAL A 225 -10.38 4.51 3.42
CA VAL A 225 -9.80 5.20 4.55
C VAL A 225 -10.88 5.32 5.64
N ASP A 226 -11.03 4.28 6.43
CA ASP A 226 -11.93 4.31 7.58
C ASP A 226 -11.32 5.24 8.63
N LEU A 227 -12.03 6.33 8.94
CA LEU A 227 -11.63 7.28 9.99
C LEU A 227 -11.39 6.58 11.34
N LYS A 228 -12.12 5.47 11.60
CA LYS A 228 -11.89 4.62 12.77
C LYS A 228 -10.52 3.93 12.72
N VAL A 229 -10.15 3.42 11.54
CA VAL A 229 -8.84 2.75 11.35
C VAL A 229 -7.70 3.73 11.53
N ILE A 230 -7.81 4.96 11.04
CA ILE A 230 -6.77 5.99 11.22
C ILE A 230 -6.65 6.42 12.67
N LYS A 231 -7.77 6.60 13.35
CA LYS A 231 -7.77 6.93 14.77
C LYS A 231 -7.11 5.79 15.56
N GLN A 232 -7.41 4.55 15.20
CA GLN A 232 -6.81 3.34 15.76
C GLN A 232 -5.31 3.21 15.43
N GLU A 233 -4.90 3.55 14.21
CA GLU A 233 -3.50 3.53 13.79
C GLU A 233 -2.67 4.61 14.51
N LYS A 234 -3.20 5.82 14.64
CA LYS A 234 -2.56 6.88 15.46
C LYS A 234 -2.43 6.47 16.93
N ARG A 235 -3.44 5.79 17.49
CA ARG A 235 -3.41 5.22 18.83
C ARG A 235 -2.34 4.14 18.95
N ASN A 236 -2.37 3.16 18.05
CA ASN A 236 -1.42 2.05 18.03
C ASN A 236 0.03 2.55 17.95
N LYS A 237 0.28 3.64 17.20
CA LYS A 237 1.59 4.28 17.12
C LYS A 237 2.02 4.88 18.47
N LYS A 238 1.11 5.55 19.19
CA LYS A 238 1.41 6.06 20.54
C LYS A 238 1.70 4.92 21.53
N VAL A 239 0.82 3.91 21.58
CA VAL A 239 1.00 2.73 22.44
C VAL A 239 2.31 2.03 22.13
N SER A 240 2.66 1.85 20.86
CA SER A 240 3.92 1.24 20.42
C SER A 240 5.15 2.01 20.93
N ILE A 241 5.10 3.35 20.94
CA ILE A 241 6.19 4.19 21.48
C ILE A 241 6.35 3.96 22.98
N TYR A 242 5.25 3.96 23.74
CA TYR A 242 5.31 3.71 25.19
C TYR A 242 5.81 2.29 25.50
N CYS A 243 5.29 1.27 24.78
CA CYS A 243 5.78 -0.10 24.94
C CYS A 243 7.26 -0.23 24.57
N GLY A 244 7.71 0.48 23.54
CA GLY A 244 9.13 0.51 23.17
C GLY A 244 10.02 1.10 24.27
N ILE A 245 9.60 2.20 24.91
CA ILE A 245 10.31 2.81 26.04
C ILE A 245 10.35 1.85 27.23
N ILE A 246 9.22 1.23 27.57
CA ILE A 246 9.12 0.25 28.65
C ILE A 246 10.10 -0.92 28.41
N MET A 247 10.11 -1.48 27.21
CA MET A 247 10.99 -2.59 26.87
C MET A 247 12.48 -2.20 26.88
N MET A 248 12.83 -0.96 26.53
CA MET A 248 14.21 -0.47 26.69
C MET A 248 14.62 -0.37 28.17
N ILE A 249 13.73 0.13 29.04
CA ILE A 249 13.96 0.19 30.46
C ILE A 249 14.11 -1.23 31.05
N VAL A 250 13.23 -2.16 30.67
CA VAL A 250 13.29 -3.57 31.05
C VAL A 250 14.63 -4.19 30.67
N THR A 251 15.09 -3.91 29.44
CA THR A 251 16.39 -4.39 28.94
C THR A 251 17.56 -3.81 29.77
N ALA A 252 17.52 -2.52 30.11
CA ALA A 252 18.53 -1.90 30.97
C ALA A 252 18.56 -2.51 32.36
N ILE A 253 17.39 -2.78 32.95
CA ILE A 253 17.29 -3.46 34.28
C ILE A 253 17.84 -4.89 34.17
N TYR A 254 17.46 -5.63 33.12
CA TYR A 254 17.97 -6.98 32.87
C TYR A 254 19.50 -7.01 32.83
N LEU A 255 20.09 -6.13 32.02
CA LEU A 255 21.55 -6.06 31.90
C LEU A 255 22.20 -5.63 33.23
N GLY A 256 21.66 -4.60 33.90
CA GLY A 256 22.16 -4.13 35.17
C GLY A 256 22.15 -5.22 36.27
N CYS A 257 21.03 -5.93 36.41
CA CYS A 257 20.91 -7.05 37.34
C CYS A 257 21.84 -8.21 36.96
N SER A 258 21.88 -8.59 35.67
CA SER A 258 22.69 -9.72 35.22
C SER A 258 24.20 -9.49 35.42
N PHE A 259 24.68 -8.26 35.14
CA PHE A 259 26.09 -7.93 35.34
C PHE A 259 26.50 -7.79 36.82
N THR A 260 25.59 -7.28 37.69
CA THR A 260 25.92 -7.10 39.13
C THR A 260 25.77 -8.37 39.93
N THR A 261 24.80 -9.23 39.60
CA THR A 261 24.48 -10.44 40.39
C THR A 261 25.01 -11.72 39.78
N ASN A 262 25.51 -11.67 38.52
CA ASN A 262 25.91 -12.83 37.69
C ASN A 262 24.79 -13.89 37.53
N ALA A 263 23.51 -13.49 37.72
CA ALA A 263 22.34 -14.36 37.73
C ALA A 263 21.60 -14.40 36.40
N TRP A 264 22.32 -14.56 35.27
CA TRP A 264 21.78 -14.57 33.93
C TRP A 264 20.61 -15.53 33.71
N HIS A 265 20.63 -16.66 34.44
CA HIS A 265 19.62 -17.73 34.30
C HIS A 265 18.26 -17.38 34.93
N ILE A 266 18.17 -16.34 35.77
CA ILE A 266 16.93 -15.91 36.44
C ILE A 266 16.48 -14.53 35.96
N SER A 267 17.43 -13.64 35.65
CA SER A 267 17.12 -12.22 35.32
C SER A 267 16.24 -12.02 34.11
N TRP A 268 16.13 -13.01 33.17
CA TRP A 268 15.21 -12.96 32.04
C TRP A 268 13.73 -12.80 32.40
N VAL A 269 13.34 -13.14 33.66
CA VAL A 269 11.97 -12.96 34.19
C VAL A 269 11.47 -11.51 34.08
N VAL A 270 12.38 -10.54 33.98
CA VAL A 270 12.02 -9.11 33.80
C VAL A 270 11.27 -8.88 32.49
N TYR A 271 11.52 -9.66 31.39
CA TYR A 271 10.85 -9.50 30.11
C TYR A 271 9.35 -9.87 30.14
N PRO A 272 8.91 -11.01 30.70
CA PRO A 272 7.49 -11.27 30.93
C PRO A 272 6.78 -10.18 31.73
N ILE A 273 7.43 -9.63 32.75
CA ILE A 273 6.88 -8.51 33.54
C ILE A 273 6.72 -7.27 32.67
N GLY A 274 7.73 -6.93 31.86
CA GLY A 274 7.66 -5.85 30.88
C GLY A 274 6.51 -6.04 29.88
N GLY A 275 6.30 -7.26 29.41
CA GLY A 275 5.18 -7.62 28.55
C GLY A 275 3.81 -7.39 29.19
N ILE A 276 3.65 -7.75 30.46
CA ILE A 276 2.42 -7.49 31.23
C ILE A 276 2.17 -5.98 31.38
N ILE A 277 3.21 -5.20 31.69
CA ILE A 277 3.09 -3.73 31.78
C ILE A 277 2.68 -3.13 30.44
N CYS A 278 3.26 -3.59 29.32
CA CYS A 278 2.83 -3.17 27.99
C CYS A 278 1.36 -3.50 27.72
N GLY A 279 0.88 -4.69 28.15
CA GLY A 279 -0.53 -5.08 28.05
C GLY A 279 -1.44 -4.15 28.86
N ILE A 280 -1.05 -3.78 30.07
CA ILE A 280 -1.80 -2.82 30.90
C ILE A 280 -1.86 -1.45 30.22
N VAL A 281 -0.75 -0.96 29.68
CA VAL A 281 -0.72 0.31 28.93
C VAL A 281 -1.67 0.26 27.76
N TRP A 282 -1.70 -0.85 27.01
CA TRP A 282 -2.62 -1.02 25.88
C TRP A 282 -4.09 -0.93 26.33
N LEU A 283 -4.46 -1.64 27.41
CA LEU A 283 -5.82 -1.62 27.97
C LEU A 283 -6.22 -0.23 28.48
N LEU A 284 -5.31 0.50 29.11
CA LEU A 284 -5.58 1.88 29.60
C LEU A 284 -5.84 2.84 28.45
N PHE A 285 -5.12 2.72 27.34
CA PHE A 285 -5.37 3.52 26.13
C PHE A 285 -6.70 3.15 25.45
N GLU A 286 -7.16 1.90 25.57
CA GLU A 286 -8.44 1.44 25.06
C GLU A 286 -9.61 1.97 25.91
N ALA A 287 -9.52 1.88 27.23
CA ALA A 287 -10.56 2.33 28.14
C ALA A 287 -10.79 3.85 28.15
N HIS A 288 -9.76 4.64 27.88
CA HIS A 288 -9.84 6.11 27.90
C HIS A 288 -10.51 6.72 26.63
N GLU A 289 -10.88 5.92 25.64
CA GLU A 289 -11.59 6.35 24.44
C GLU A 289 -13.10 6.02 24.47
N GLU A 290 -13.58 5.27 25.48
CA GLU A 290 -15.00 4.98 25.65
C GLU A 290 -15.73 6.06 26.48
N ASP A 291 -14.98 6.98 27.09
CA ASP A 291 -15.47 8.16 27.80
C ASP A 291 -15.32 9.44 26.93
#